data_1a9591056f360b7f7563e88dcaa81431
#
_entry.id   1a9591056f360b7f7563e88dcaa81431
#
_cell.length_a   1.000
_cell.length_b   1.000
_cell.length_c   1.000
_cell.angle_alpha   90.00
_cell.angle_beta   90.00
_cell.angle_gamma   90.00
#
_symmetry.space_group_name_H-M   'P 1'
#
loop_
_entity.id
_entity.type
_entity.pdbx_description
1 polymer ?
#
loop_
_entity_poly.entity_id
_entity_poly.type
_entity_poly.pdbx_seq_one_letter_code
_entity_poly.pdbx_strand_id
1 'polypeptide(L)'
;MSRGRLRIYLGAAPGVGKTYAMLGEGRRRLDRGTDVVVGFVETHGRRDTADRLEGLEVAPRRVLDHRGAALEEMDLDALLARQPDVALVDELAHTNAPGSRHAKRWEDIEELLEAGIDVISTVNVQHLESLNDVVEAITGVRQRETVPDRVVRDAEQVELVDMT
;
A
#
# COMPACT_ATOMS: atom_id res chain seq x y z
N MET A 1 -14.31 -9.92 -16.38
CA MET A 1 -13.57 -8.73 -15.95
C MET A 1 -12.11 -9.10 -15.78
N SER A 2 -11.21 -8.33 -16.37
CA SER A 2 -9.78 -8.58 -16.23
C SER A 2 -9.32 -8.24 -14.83
N ARG A 3 -8.32 -8.98 -14.36
CA ARG A 3 -7.67 -8.68 -13.10
C ARG A 3 -6.99 -7.31 -13.19
N GLY A 4 -7.06 -6.53 -12.12
CA GLY A 4 -6.36 -5.26 -12.03
C GLY A 4 -4.84 -5.46 -12.01
N ARG A 5 -4.11 -4.37 -12.21
CA ARG A 5 -2.65 -4.38 -12.29
C ARG A 5 -2.06 -3.72 -11.04
N LEU A 6 -1.03 -4.36 -10.50
CA LEU A 6 -0.33 -3.86 -9.32
C LEU A 6 0.96 -3.17 -9.72
N ARG A 7 1.15 -1.95 -9.23
CA ARG A 7 2.39 -1.21 -9.34
C ARG A 7 2.94 -0.96 -7.95
N ILE A 8 4.23 -1.21 -7.76
CA ILE A 8 4.87 -1.10 -6.46
C ILE A 8 6.00 -0.07 -6.50
N TYR A 9 6.00 0.85 -5.55
CA TYR A 9 7.16 1.70 -5.26
C TYR A 9 7.95 1.04 -4.14
N LEU A 10 9.17 0.65 -4.46
CA LEU A 10 10.05 -0.08 -3.56
C LEU A 10 11.11 0.87 -3.01
N GLY A 11 11.25 0.92 -1.70
CA GLY A 11 12.24 1.79 -1.05
C GLY A 11 13.27 1.00 -0.26
N ALA A 12 14.50 1.51 -0.19
CA ALA A 12 15.58 0.88 0.55
C ALA A 12 15.40 1.00 2.06
N ALA A 13 14.70 2.04 2.52
CA ALA A 13 14.50 2.31 3.94
C ALA A 13 13.23 3.13 4.15
N PRO A 14 12.69 3.18 5.38
CA PRO A 14 11.60 4.08 5.70
C PRO A 14 12.01 5.53 5.44
N GLY A 15 11.07 6.33 4.93
CA GLY A 15 11.30 7.75 4.75
C GLY A 15 11.98 8.13 3.45
N VAL A 16 12.13 7.23 2.49
CA VAL A 16 12.77 7.54 1.20
C VAL A 16 11.79 8.10 0.16
N GLY A 17 10.57 8.46 0.56
CA GLY A 17 9.65 9.16 -0.34
C GLY A 17 8.75 8.27 -1.19
N LYS A 18 8.58 7.01 -0.82
CA LYS A 18 7.72 6.07 -1.56
C LYS A 18 6.27 6.57 -1.62
N THR A 19 5.73 6.99 -0.49
CA THR A 19 4.35 7.50 -0.39
C THR A 19 4.20 8.75 -1.25
N TYR A 20 5.17 9.65 -1.20
CA TYR A 20 5.19 10.86 -2.01
C TYR A 20 5.15 10.51 -3.51
N ALA A 21 5.96 9.53 -3.93
CA ALA A 21 5.99 9.07 -5.33
C ALA A 21 4.65 8.44 -5.73
N MET A 22 4.06 7.62 -4.87
CA MET A 22 2.76 6.99 -5.12
C MET A 22 1.67 8.05 -5.31
N LEU A 23 1.61 9.04 -4.43
CA LEU A 23 0.62 10.11 -4.53
C LEU A 23 0.83 10.95 -5.79
N GLY A 24 2.08 11.19 -6.18
CA GLY A 24 2.40 11.89 -7.42
C GLY A 24 1.88 11.15 -8.65
N GLU A 25 2.03 9.83 -8.68
CA GLU A 25 1.51 9.04 -9.79
C GLU A 25 -0.02 9.04 -9.80
N GLY A 26 -0.64 8.93 -8.62
CA GLY A 26 -2.10 9.03 -8.51
C GLY A 26 -2.63 10.35 -9.05
N ARG A 27 -1.95 11.44 -8.72
CA ARG A 27 -2.31 12.77 -9.21
C ARG A 27 -2.20 12.85 -10.73
N ARG A 28 -1.12 12.32 -11.31
CA ARG A 28 -0.95 12.33 -12.77
C ARG A 28 -2.06 11.56 -13.46
N ARG A 29 -2.47 10.42 -12.89
CA ARG A 29 -3.58 9.63 -13.44
C ARG A 29 -4.91 10.37 -13.32
N LEU A 30 -5.16 11.00 -12.17
CA LEU A 30 -6.36 11.80 -11.97
C LEU A 30 -6.44 12.94 -13.00
N ASP A 31 -5.33 13.61 -13.24
CA ASP A 31 -5.25 14.71 -14.21
C ASP A 31 -5.54 14.23 -15.64
N ARG A 32 -5.32 12.96 -15.93
CA ARG A 32 -5.65 12.34 -17.23
C ARG A 32 -7.07 11.79 -17.30
N GLY A 33 -7.86 12.00 -16.25
CA GLY A 33 -9.27 11.57 -16.23
C GLY A 33 -9.51 10.19 -15.63
N THR A 34 -8.48 9.56 -15.04
CA THR A 34 -8.63 8.26 -14.36
C THR A 34 -9.33 8.47 -13.01
N ASP A 35 -10.22 7.56 -12.65
CA ASP A 35 -10.93 7.59 -11.36
C ASP A 35 -10.01 7.01 -10.27
N VAL A 36 -9.40 7.88 -9.47
CA VAL A 36 -8.41 7.52 -8.47
C VAL A 36 -8.95 7.77 -7.08
N VAL A 37 -8.84 6.77 -6.20
CA VAL A 37 -9.24 6.87 -4.79
C VAL A 37 -8.08 6.44 -3.91
N VAL A 38 -7.81 7.22 -2.85
CA VAL A 38 -6.85 6.85 -1.83
C VAL A 38 -7.53 5.88 -0.87
N GLY A 39 -7.10 4.62 -0.86
CA GLY A 39 -7.61 3.61 0.06
C GLY A 39 -6.99 3.71 1.43
N PHE A 40 -5.69 3.91 1.47
CA PHE A 40 -4.95 4.09 2.72
C PHE A 40 -3.61 4.77 2.42
N VAL A 41 -3.32 5.84 3.15
CA VAL A 41 -2.04 6.54 3.07
C VAL A 41 -1.61 6.94 4.47
N GLU A 42 -0.34 6.71 4.78
CA GLU A 42 0.26 7.17 6.04
C GLU A 42 1.30 8.24 5.72
N THR A 43 1.01 9.47 6.14
CA THR A 43 1.90 10.61 5.87
C THR A 43 3.04 10.73 6.87
N HIS A 44 2.94 10.04 8.00
CA HIS A 44 3.93 10.10 9.10
C HIS A 44 4.20 11.55 9.55
N GLY A 45 3.20 12.42 9.46
CA GLY A 45 3.35 13.82 9.84
C GLY A 45 4.17 14.67 8.87
N ARG A 46 4.50 14.16 7.69
CA ARG A 46 5.27 14.88 6.68
C ARG A 46 4.36 15.82 5.89
N ARG A 47 4.68 17.09 5.95
CA ARG A 47 3.87 18.13 5.30
C ARG A 47 3.80 17.97 3.79
N ASP A 48 4.93 17.72 3.14
CA ASP A 48 4.99 17.59 1.69
C ASP A 48 4.13 16.41 1.20
N THR A 49 4.15 15.31 1.94
CA THR A 49 3.34 14.14 1.62
C THR A 49 1.86 14.45 1.84
N ALA A 50 1.53 15.11 2.95
CA ALA A 50 0.15 15.49 3.24
C ALA A 50 -0.41 16.45 2.19
N ASP A 51 0.41 17.39 1.70
CA ASP A 51 0.00 18.33 0.66
C ASP A 51 -0.35 17.61 -0.65
N ARG A 52 0.29 16.49 -0.94
CA ARG A 52 -0.01 15.69 -2.14
C ARG A 52 -1.37 15.00 -2.10
N LEU A 53 -1.96 14.84 -0.92
CA LEU A 53 -3.31 14.29 -0.78
C LEU A 53 -4.38 15.28 -1.24
N GLU A 54 -4.08 16.55 -1.23
CA GLU A 54 -5.05 17.58 -1.57
C GLU A 54 -5.58 17.39 -2.99
N GLY A 55 -6.91 17.37 -3.12
CA GLY A 55 -7.57 17.16 -4.40
C GLY A 55 -7.77 15.70 -4.79
N LEU A 56 -7.24 14.75 -4.02
CA LEU A 56 -7.51 13.33 -4.22
C LEU A 56 -8.69 12.91 -3.32
N GLU A 57 -9.55 12.07 -3.85
CA GLU A 57 -10.62 11.46 -3.03
C GLU A 57 -9.98 10.46 -2.07
N VAL A 58 -10.30 10.56 -0.78
CA VAL A 58 -9.79 9.66 0.25
C VAL A 58 -10.94 8.88 0.84
N ALA A 59 -10.88 7.56 0.77
CA ALA A 59 -11.87 6.70 1.39
C ALA A 59 -11.70 6.76 2.92
N PRO A 60 -12.80 6.88 3.68
CA PRO A 60 -12.70 6.84 5.14
C PRO A 60 -12.12 5.51 5.61
N ARG A 61 -11.32 5.57 6.67
CA ARG A 61 -10.74 4.37 7.25
C ARG A 61 -11.79 3.60 8.06
N ARG A 62 -11.64 2.28 8.09
CA ARG A 62 -12.43 1.44 8.96
C ARG A 62 -11.82 1.46 10.36
N VAL A 63 -12.64 1.65 11.38
CA VAL A 63 -12.17 1.65 12.77
C VAL A 63 -12.54 0.33 13.42
N LEU A 64 -11.55 -0.34 13.98
CA LEU A 64 -11.70 -1.61 14.69
C LEU A 64 -11.34 -1.41 16.15
N ASP A 65 -12.21 -1.87 17.05
CA ASP A 65 -11.93 -1.83 18.47
C ASP A 65 -11.22 -3.11 18.89
N HIS A 66 -10.03 -2.96 19.47
CA HIS A 66 -9.25 -4.08 19.99
C HIS A 66 -8.71 -3.72 21.36
N ARG A 67 -9.19 -4.45 22.40
CA ARG A 67 -8.77 -4.25 23.79
C ARG A 67 -8.88 -2.80 24.25
N GLY A 68 -9.97 -2.13 23.85
CA GLY A 68 -10.22 -0.74 24.20
C GLY A 68 -9.49 0.30 23.37
N ALA A 69 -8.67 -0.12 22.42
CA ALA A 69 -7.99 0.79 21.49
C ALA A 69 -8.72 0.81 20.16
N ALA A 70 -8.89 1.99 19.59
CA ALA A 70 -9.45 2.16 18.26
C ALA A 70 -8.30 2.06 17.24
N LEU A 71 -8.32 1.04 16.37
CA LEU A 71 -7.32 0.82 15.35
C LEU A 71 -7.93 1.14 13.98
N GLU A 72 -7.19 1.88 13.18
CA GLU A 72 -7.65 2.29 11.85
C GLU A 72 -7.03 1.41 10.77
N GLU A 73 -7.87 0.90 9.86
CA GLU A 73 -7.43 0.11 8.73
C GLU A 73 -8.10 0.60 7.45
N MET A 74 -7.56 0.16 6.31
CA MET A 74 -8.20 0.41 5.03
C MET A 74 -9.58 -0.25 5.01
N ASP A 75 -10.59 0.46 4.51
CA ASP A 75 -11.93 -0.09 4.37
C ASP A 75 -12.05 -0.80 3.01
N LEU A 76 -11.72 -2.08 3.00
CA LEU A 76 -11.74 -2.89 1.79
C LEU A 76 -13.13 -2.95 1.17
N ASP A 77 -14.16 -3.16 1.99
CA ASP A 77 -15.54 -3.27 1.49
C ASP A 77 -15.99 -1.97 0.83
N ALA A 78 -15.62 -0.83 1.41
CA ALA A 78 -15.96 0.47 0.83
C ALA A 78 -15.28 0.66 -0.53
N LEU A 79 -14.03 0.25 -0.68
CA LEU A 79 -13.32 0.33 -1.95
C LEU A 79 -13.92 -0.60 -3.00
N LEU A 80 -14.28 -1.81 -2.62
CA LEU A 80 -14.94 -2.75 -3.52
C LEU A 80 -16.28 -2.21 -4.02
N ALA A 81 -17.05 -1.59 -3.12
CA ALA A 81 -18.33 -0.98 -3.48
C ALA A 81 -18.17 0.26 -4.35
N ARG A 82 -17.14 1.07 -4.09
CA ARG A 82 -16.85 2.30 -4.82
C ARG A 82 -16.37 2.04 -6.25
N GLN A 83 -15.63 0.94 -6.46
CA GLN A 83 -15.13 0.52 -7.77
C GLN A 83 -14.34 1.61 -8.49
N PRO A 84 -13.27 2.16 -7.89
CA PRO A 84 -12.42 3.11 -8.60
C PRO A 84 -11.62 2.40 -9.70
N ASP A 85 -11.10 3.17 -10.65
CA ASP A 85 -10.16 2.62 -11.62
C ASP A 85 -8.84 2.24 -10.96
N VAL A 86 -8.39 3.10 -10.03
CA VAL A 86 -7.12 2.91 -9.32
C VAL A 86 -7.31 3.23 -7.84
N ALA A 87 -6.81 2.35 -6.97
CA ALA A 87 -6.72 2.60 -5.53
C ALA A 87 -5.25 2.78 -5.14
N LEU A 88 -4.98 3.82 -4.36
CA LEU A 88 -3.65 4.05 -3.78
C LEU A 88 -3.64 3.46 -2.37
N VAL A 89 -2.77 2.49 -2.13
CA VAL A 89 -2.77 1.74 -0.87
C VAL A 89 -1.34 1.63 -0.35
N ASP A 90 -1.04 2.37 0.71
CA ASP A 90 0.28 2.41 1.31
C ASP A 90 0.57 1.12 2.09
N GLU A 91 1.85 0.82 2.27
CA GLU A 91 2.35 -0.24 3.16
C GLU A 91 1.85 -1.65 2.81
N LEU A 92 2.32 -2.16 1.68
CA LEU A 92 1.98 -3.51 1.19
C LEU A 92 2.21 -4.62 2.23
N ALA A 93 3.22 -4.48 3.09
CA ALA A 93 3.60 -5.50 4.06
C ALA A 93 2.86 -5.40 5.40
N HIS A 94 1.99 -4.41 5.56
CA HIS A 94 1.29 -4.16 6.82
C HIS A 94 0.49 -5.36 7.29
N THR A 95 0.56 -5.63 8.60
CA THR A 95 -0.28 -6.63 9.25
C THR A 95 -1.54 -5.95 9.76
N ASN A 96 -2.70 -6.41 9.29
CA ASN A 96 -3.97 -5.80 9.64
C ASN A 96 -4.33 -6.06 11.11
N ALA A 97 -5.12 -5.15 11.67
CA ALA A 97 -5.63 -5.31 13.03
C ALA A 97 -6.49 -6.57 13.17
N PRO A 98 -6.50 -7.20 14.36
CA PRO A 98 -7.39 -8.34 14.60
C PRO A 98 -8.86 -7.97 14.32
N GLY A 99 -9.59 -8.88 13.69
CA GLY A 99 -10.97 -8.63 13.26
C GLY A 99 -11.10 -8.20 11.81
N SER A 100 -10.00 -7.95 11.13
CA SER A 100 -9.99 -7.66 9.70
C SER A 100 -10.29 -8.93 8.90
N ARG A 101 -10.85 -8.76 7.69
CA ARG A 101 -11.15 -9.90 6.81
C ARG A 101 -9.90 -10.70 6.47
N HIS A 102 -8.81 -10.01 6.16
CA HIS A 102 -7.53 -10.63 5.86
C HIS A 102 -6.49 -10.25 6.91
N ALA A 103 -5.57 -11.15 7.19
CA ALA A 103 -4.50 -10.89 8.14
C ALA A 103 -3.48 -9.87 7.61
N LYS A 104 -3.31 -9.80 6.29
CA LYS A 104 -2.27 -8.98 5.66
C LYS A 104 -2.88 -8.05 4.61
N ARG A 105 -2.32 -6.84 4.53
CA ARG A 105 -2.78 -5.86 3.54
C ARG A 105 -2.56 -6.33 2.11
N TRP A 106 -1.50 -7.08 1.82
CA TRP A 106 -1.30 -7.58 0.47
C TRP A 106 -2.42 -8.53 0.04
N GLU A 107 -3.07 -9.21 0.99
CA GLU A 107 -4.24 -10.05 0.70
C GLU A 107 -5.46 -9.19 0.33
N ASP A 108 -5.65 -8.07 1.04
CA ASP A 108 -6.70 -7.10 0.69
C ASP A 108 -6.47 -6.56 -0.72
N ILE A 109 -5.22 -6.25 -1.04
CA ILE A 109 -4.85 -5.75 -2.36
C ILE A 109 -5.15 -6.79 -3.43
N GLU A 110 -4.86 -8.06 -3.18
CA GLU A 110 -5.19 -9.12 -4.14
C GLU A 110 -6.69 -9.17 -4.42
N GLU A 111 -7.52 -8.97 -3.40
CA GLU A 111 -8.97 -8.93 -3.59
C GLU A 111 -9.40 -7.74 -4.45
N LEU A 112 -8.79 -6.58 -4.25
CA LEU A 112 -9.03 -5.41 -5.11
C LEU A 112 -8.66 -5.71 -6.56
N LEU A 113 -7.50 -6.32 -6.78
CA LEU A 113 -7.04 -6.69 -8.12
C LEU A 113 -8.00 -7.66 -8.79
N GLU A 114 -8.47 -8.66 -8.05
CA GLU A 114 -9.44 -9.63 -8.56
C GLU A 114 -10.76 -8.98 -8.96
N ALA A 115 -11.12 -7.89 -8.29
CA ALA A 115 -12.31 -7.11 -8.62
C ALA A 115 -12.10 -6.18 -9.83
N GLY A 116 -10.92 -6.20 -10.44
CA GLY A 116 -10.62 -5.38 -11.61
C GLY A 116 -10.11 -3.98 -11.30
N ILE A 117 -9.77 -3.71 -10.04
CA ILE A 117 -9.25 -2.41 -9.61
C ILE A 117 -7.73 -2.44 -9.68
N ASP A 118 -7.13 -1.47 -10.37
CA ASP A 118 -5.68 -1.31 -10.35
C ASP A 118 -5.24 -0.77 -8.99
N VAL A 119 -4.07 -1.18 -8.52
CA VAL A 119 -3.55 -0.75 -7.23
C VAL A 119 -2.13 -0.26 -7.38
N ILE A 120 -1.82 0.85 -6.73
CA ILE A 120 -0.46 1.33 -6.54
C ILE A 120 -0.15 1.25 -5.06
N SER A 121 0.95 0.61 -4.70
CA SER A 121 1.34 0.40 -3.31
C SER A 121 2.82 0.71 -3.08
N THR A 122 3.23 0.58 -1.83
CA THR A 122 4.61 0.86 -1.41
C THR A 122 5.11 -0.27 -0.52
N VAL A 123 6.42 -0.51 -0.56
CA VAL A 123 7.03 -1.49 0.35
C VAL A 123 8.52 -1.18 0.52
N ASN A 124 9.05 -1.45 1.70
CA ASN A 124 10.49 -1.41 1.95
C ASN A 124 11.11 -2.76 1.61
N VAL A 125 12.32 -2.75 1.06
CA VAL A 125 13.01 -3.98 0.63
C VAL A 125 13.15 -4.99 1.77
N GLN A 126 13.31 -4.53 3.01
CA GLN A 126 13.46 -5.41 4.18
C GLN A 126 12.23 -6.27 4.48
N HIS A 127 11.07 -5.90 3.92
CA HIS A 127 9.83 -6.65 4.11
C HIS A 127 9.61 -7.70 3.01
N LEU A 128 10.52 -7.81 2.05
CA LEU A 128 10.43 -8.85 1.04
C LEU A 128 10.92 -10.18 1.64
N GLU A 129 10.15 -11.22 1.45
CA GLU A 129 10.38 -12.53 2.09
C GLU A 129 11.80 -13.05 1.85
N SER A 130 12.26 -13.02 0.60
CA SER A 130 13.60 -13.52 0.25
C SER A 130 14.73 -12.69 0.84
N LEU A 131 14.51 -11.39 1.03
CA LEU A 131 15.54 -10.49 1.58
C LEU A 131 15.55 -10.50 3.11
N ASN A 132 14.49 -10.95 3.75
CA ASN A 132 14.39 -11.02 5.20
C ASN A 132 15.50 -11.92 5.79
N ASP A 133 15.77 -13.05 5.16
CA ASP A 133 16.82 -13.96 5.60
C ASP A 133 18.20 -13.33 5.51
N VAL A 134 18.47 -12.57 4.46
CA VAL A 134 19.73 -11.85 4.28
C VAL A 134 19.90 -10.77 5.34
N VAL A 135 18.85 -10.00 5.58
CA VAL A 135 18.86 -8.93 6.58
C VAL A 135 19.08 -9.51 7.97
N GLU A 136 18.40 -10.61 8.29
CA GLU A 136 18.57 -11.31 9.58
C GLU A 136 20.01 -11.79 9.76
N ALA A 137 20.61 -12.35 8.72
CA ALA A 137 21.99 -12.85 8.76
C ALA A 137 23.00 -11.71 9.04
N ILE A 138 22.72 -10.51 8.56
CA ILE A 138 23.61 -9.37 8.72
C ILE A 138 23.36 -8.64 10.05
N THR A 139 22.11 -8.42 10.41
CA THR A 139 21.72 -7.56 11.53
C THR A 139 21.34 -8.33 12.80
N GLY A 140 21.04 -9.63 12.67
CA GLY A 140 20.49 -10.43 13.76
C GLY A 140 19.01 -10.16 14.04
N VAL A 141 18.38 -9.33 13.23
CA VAL A 141 16.96 -8.93 13.41
C VAL A 141 16.12 -9.46 12.26
N ARG A 142 15.07 -10.23 12.60
CA ARG A 142 14.12 -10.72 11.63
C ARG A 142 12.91 -9.80 11.56
N GLN A 143 12.54 -9.38 10.35
CA GLN A 143 11.32 -8.61 10.15
C GLN A 143 10.12 -9.55 10.23
N ARG A 144 9.12 -9.14 11.03
CA ARG A 144 7.89 -9.93 11.19
C ARG A 144 6.87 -9.66 10.10
N GLU A 145 6.89 -8.44 9.56
CA GLU A 145 5.98 -8.06 8.47
C GLU A 145 6.67 -8.29 7.15
N THR A 146 6.24 -9.30 6.42
CA THR A 146 6.83 -9.67 5.14
C THR A 146 5.76 -9.83 4.07
N VAL A 147 6.21 -9.72 2.82
CA VAL A 147 5.39 -9.95 1.63
C VAL A 147 5.98 -11.13 0.88
N PRO A 148 5.15 -12.12 0.48
CA PRO A 148 5.65 -13.21 -0.34
C PRO A 148 6.26 -12.69 -1.65
N ASP A 149 7.36 -13.32 -2.07
CA ASP A 149 8.06 -12.91 -3.29
C ASP A 149 7.15 -12.92 -4.52
N ARG A 150 6.19 -13.86 -4.59
CA ARG A 150 5.27 -13.97 -5.73
C ARG A 150 4.45 -12.69 -5.93
N VAL A 151 4.09 -12.00 -4.86
CA VAL A 151 3.29 -10.77 -4.96
C VAL A 151 4.05 -9.69 -5.71
N VAL A 152 5.33 -9.55 -5.41
CA VAL A 152 6.20 -8.59 -6.08
C VAL A 152 6.49 -9.05 -7.52
N ARG A 153 6.74 -10.36 -7.70
CA ARG A 153 7.05 -10.93 -9.02
C ARG A 153 5.87 -10.78 -9.98
N ASP A 154 4.64 -10.91 -9.48
CA ASP A 154 3.42 -10.81 -10.30
C ASP A 154 2.97 -9.37 -10.52
N ALA A 155 3.61 -8.40 -9.88
CA ALA A 155 3.30 -6.99 -10.11
C ALA A 155 3.66 -6.60 -11.56
N GLU A 156 2.83 -5.74 -12.15
CA GLU A 156 3.10 -5.25 -13.50
C GLU A 156 4.37 -4.40 -13.56
N GLN A 157 4.58 -3.60 -12.51
CA GLN A 157 5.74 -2.72 -12.46
C GLN A 157 6.21 -2.55 -11.02
N VAL A 158 7.51 -2.61 -10.84
CA VAL A 158 8.17 -2.30 -9.57
C VAL A 158 9.19 -1.20 -9.84
N GLU A 159 9.05 -0.07 -9.16
CA GLU A 159 9.93 1.07 -9.33
C GLU A 159 10.68 1.34 -8.03
N LEU A 160 12.00 1.40 -8.12
CA LEU A 160 12.84 1.72 -6.97
C LEU A 160 12.81 3.22 -6.71
N VAL A 161 12.50 3.60 -5.48
CA VAL A 161 12.56 4.98 -5.04
C VAL A 161 13.80 5.15 -4.17
N ASP A 162 14.73 5.95 -4.65
CA ASP A 162 15.97 6.23 -3.96
C ASP A 162 16.08 7.73 -3.74
N MET A 163 16.06 8.14 -2.49
CA MET A 163 16.17 9.54 -2.11
C MET A 163 17.55 9.78 -1.52
N THR A 164 18.28 10.61 -2.16
CA THR A 164 19.59 11.06 -1.65
C THR A 164 19.42 12.23 -0.69
#